data_6cc7733a4f3fe4e43df275d707b7112f
#
_entry.id   6cc7733a4f3fe4e43df275d707b7112f
#
_cell.length_a   1.000
_cell.length_b   1.000
_cell.length_c   1.000
_cell.angle_alpha   90.00
_cell.angle_beta   90.00
_cell.angle_gamma   90.00
#
_symmetry.space_group_name_H-M   'P 1'
#
loop_
_entity.id
_entity.type
_entity.pdbx_description
1 polymer ?
#
loop_
_entity_poly.entity_id
_entity_poly.type
_entity_poly.pdbx_seq_one_letter_code
_entity_poly.pdbx_strand_id
1 'polypeptide(L)'
;RHPLYFLLHDQPNPEMTSFVFRETLMTHLLLWGNAYAQIIRNGKGEVVALYPLMPNRMTVNRDENGELYYEYQTSQDEAHTMNGSRVRLQPSDVLHVPGLGFDGLVGYSPIAMAKNAIGMAIACEEYGAKFFANGATPGGILEHPGVVKDPERVRESWNSAFGGSSNANKVAVLEEGMKYTPISISPEQAQFLETRKFQINEIARIFRIPPHMIGDLEKSSFSNIEQQSLEFVKYTLDPWVCRWEQSMQRALLSPDEKKNYFF
;
A
#
# COMPACT_ATOMS: atom_id res chain seq x y z
N ARG A 1 -28.36 13.03 21.75
CA ARG A 1 -27.26 12.32 21.05
C ARG A 1 -26.44 11.56 22.08
N HIS A 2 -25.98 10.36 21.72
CA HIS A 2 -25.09 9.56 22.57
C HIS A 2 -23.76 10.29 22.80
N PRO A 3 -23.12 10.20 23.99
CA PRO A 3 -21.84 10.85 24.27
C PRO A 3 -20.73 10.51 23.25
N LEU A 4 -20.68 9.27 22.74
CA LEU A 4 -19.75 8.83 21.71
C LEU A 4 -19.92 9.53 20.35
N TYR A 5 -21.07 10.21 20.13
CA TYR A 5 -21.32 10.86 18.84
C TYR A 5 -20.23 11.89 18.51
N PHE A 6 -19.90 12.76 19.46
CA PHE A 6 -18.87 13.77 19.24
C PHE A 6 -17.49 13.15 18.95
N LEU A 7 -17.11 12.12 19.74
CA LEU A 7 -15.84 11.43 19.57
C LEU A 7 -15.71 10.77 18.19
N LEU A 8 -16.77 10.12 17.74
CA LEU A 8 -16.72 9.35 16.49
C LEU A 8 -17.04 10.17 15.24
N HIS A 9 -17.78 11.26 15.39
CA HIS A 9 -18.16 12.11 14.27
C HIS A 9 -17.22 13.29 14.06
N ASP A 10 -16.80 13.94 15.13
CA ASP A 10 -16.05 15.20 15.05
C ASP A 10 -14.57 15.00 15.43
N GLN A 11 -14.28 14.60 16.68
CA GLN A 11 -12.95 14.65 17.22
C GLN A 11 -12.69 13.55 18.27
N PRO A 12 -11.99 12.47 17.90
CA PRO A 12 -11.70 11.36 18.81
C PRO A 12 -10.66 11.70 19.90
N ASN A 13 -9.80 12.70 19.65
CA ASN A 13 -8.80 13.22 20.59
C ASN A 13 -8.37 14.62 20.16
N PRO A 14 -7.63 15.38 21.00
CA PRO A 14 -7.22 16.75 20.68
C PRO A 14 -6.29 16.91 19.47
N GLU A 15 -5.66 15.83 19.01
CA GLU A 15 -4.61 15.86 18.00
C GLU A 15 -5.14 15.64 16.56
N MET A 16 -6.31 15.00 16.43
CA MET A 16 -6.81 14.62 15.11
C MET A 16 -8.33 14.69 14.98
N THR A 17 -8.78 14.92 13.75
CA THR A 17 -10.19 14.84 13.40
C THR A 17 -10.64 13.38 13.27
N SER A 18 -11.95 13.16 13.30
CA SER A 18 -12.55 11.84 13.07
C SER A 18 -12.14 11.26 11.70
N PHE A 19 -12.02 12.09 10.68
CA PHE A 19 -11.58 11.65 9.35
C PHE A 19 -10.15 11.10 9.40
N VAL A 20 -9.19 11.87 9.95
CA VAL A 20 -7.78 11.48 10.05
C VAL A 20 -7.63 10.22 10.92
N PHE A 21 -8.37 10.13 12.02
CA PHE A 21 -8.36 8.94 12.87
C PHE A 21 -8.77 7.67 12.11
N ARG A 22 -9.88 7.74 11.36
CA ARG A 22 -10.34 6.60 10.57
C ARG A 22 -9.39 6.24 9.44
N GLU A 23 -8.85 7.25 8.74
CA GLU A 23 -7.86 7.06 7.69
C GLU A 23 -6.60 6.38 8.23
N THR A 24 -6.10 6.83 9.39
CA THR A 24 -4.95 6.24 10.08
C THR A 24 -5.20 4.77 10.43
N LEU A 25 -6.31 4.47 11.08
CA LEU A 25 -6.64 3.10 11.45
C LEU A 25 -6.92 2.22 10.21
N MET A 26 -7.52 2.78 9.15
CA MET A 26 -7.70 2.04 7.90
C MET A 26 -6.36 1.76 7.21
N THR A 27 -5.42 2.69 7.25
CA THR A 27 -4.04 2.48 6.80
C THR A 27 -3.38 1.35 7.58
N HIS A 28 -3.55 1.30 8.90
CA HIS A 28 -3.05 0.20 9.73
C HIS A 28 -3.66 -1.15 9.31
N LEU A 29 -4.97 -1.20 9.08
CA LEU A 29 -5.65 -2.41 8.60
C LEU A 29 -5.11 -2.91 7.26
N LEU A 30 -4.94 -2.00 6.30
CA LEU A 30 -4.48 -2.35 4.95
C LEU A 30 -3.02 -2.77 4.90
N LEU A 31 -2.17 -2.25 5.79
CA LEU A 31 -0.74 -2.58 5.81
C LEU A 31 -0.42 -3.75 6.75
N TRP A 32 -0.97 -3.75 7.97
CA TRP A 32 -0.65 -4.75 9.00
C TRP A 32 -1.77 -5.75 9.28
N GLY A 33 -2.96 -5.53 8.72
CA GLY A 33 -4.11 -6.42 8.95
C GLY A 33 -4.81 -6.24 10.28
N ASN A 34 -4.39 -5.27 11.08
CA ASN A 34 -4.98 -4.94 12.38
C ASN A 34 -4.94 -3.44 12.60
N ALA A 35 -5.97 -2.90 13.22
CA ALA A 35 -5.96 -1.54 13.72
C ALA A 35 -6.26 -1.53 15.20
N TYR A 36 -5.52 -0.75 15.95
CA TYR A 36 -5.66 -0.62 17.39
C TYR A 36 -5.80 0.85 17.78
N ALA A 37 -6.67 1.13 18.73
CA ALA A 37 -6.71 2.42 19.39
C ALA A 37 -6.87 2.22 20.91
N GLN A 38 -6.14 3.01 21.69
CA GLN A 38 -6.32 3.07 23.13
C GLN A 38 -7.61 3.80 23.46
N ILE A 39 -8.40 3.22 24.34
CA ILE A 39 -9.64 3.79 24.86
C ILE A 39 -9.31 4.48 26.18
N ILE A 40 -9.48 5.80 26.20
CA ILE A 40 -9.33 6.58 27.44
C ILE A 40 -10.70 6.79 28.05
N ARG A 41 -10.82 6.46 29.34
CA ARG A 41 -12.06 6.62 30.11
C ARG A 41 -11.86 7.61 31.26
N ASN A 42 -12.91 8.35 31.58
CA ASN A 42 -12.94 9.19 32.75
C ASN A 42 -13.23 8.36 34.05
N GLY A 43 -13.23 9.02 35.19
CA GLY A 43 -13.51 8.37 36.47
C GLY A 43 -14.93 7.78 36.62
N LYS A 44 -15.83 8.05 35.68
CA LYS A 44 -17.18 7.47 35.61
C LYS A 44 -17.24 6.27 34.64
N GLY A 45 -16.12 5.92 33.97
CA GLY A 45 -16.06 4.86 32.99
C GLY A 45 -16.50 5.26 31.56
N GLU A 46 -16.84 6.54 31.33
CA GLU A 46 -17.24 7.05 30.01
C GLU A 46 -16.01 7.23 29.12
N VAL A 47 -16.13 6.87 27.85
CA VAL A 47 -15.05 7.05 26.87
C VAL A 47 -14.91 8.53 26.54
N VAL A 48 -13.72 9.07 26.73
CA VAL A 48 -13.42 10.50 26.53
C VAL A 48 -12.41 10.75 25.42
N ALA A 49 -11.62 9.76 25.03
CA ALA A 49 -10.71 9.87 23.88
C ALA A 49 -10.35 8.49 23.31
N LEU A 50 -9.90 8.50 22.04
CA LEU A 50 -9.37 7.35 21.31
C LEU A 50 -8.06 7.76 20.66
N TYR A 51 -6.97 7.04 20.94
CA TYR A 51 -5.65 7.28 20.35
C TYR A 51 -5.18 6.08 19.54
N PRO A 52 -4.82 6.23 18.26
CA PRO A 52 -4.27 5.14 17.46
C PRO A 52 -3.00 4.57 18.08
N LEU A 53 -2.86 3.25 18.04
CA LEU A 53 -1.68 2.51 18.46
C LEU A 53 -1.06 1.82 17.26
N MET A 54 0.26 1.85 17.14
CA MET A 54 0.99 1.26 16.02
C MET A 54 0.91 -0.27 16.03
N PRO A 55 0.40 -0.91 14.96
CA PRO A 55 0.23 -2.37 14.95
C PRO A 55 1.52 -3.18 15.06
N ASN A 56 2.62 -2.66 14.50
CA ASN A 56 3.93 -3.29 14.58
C ASN A 56 4.56 -3.28 15.99
N ARG A 57 3.92 -2.58 16.93
CA ARG A 57 4.33 -2.51 18.33
C ARG A 57 3.35 -3.20 19.26
N MET A 58 2.28 -3.77 18.71
CA MET A 58 1.23 -4.45 19.45
C MET A 58 1.38 -5.97 19.34
N THR A 59 1.30 -6.65 20.47
CA THR A 59 1.22 -8.10 20.53
C THR A 59 -0.04 -8.51 21.29
N VAL A 60 -0.76 -9.47 20.75
CA VAL A 60 -1.98 -10.02 21.36
C VAL A 60 -1.61 -11.36 21.98
N ASN A 61 -1.80 -11.48 23.28
CA ASN A 61 -1.39 -12.64 24.06
C ASN A 61 -2.54 -13.15 24.96
N ARG A 62 -2.33 -14.35 25.52
CA ARG A 62 -3.16 -14.89 26.60
C ARG A 62 -2.28 -15.15 27.82
N ASP A 63 -2.84 -14.89 28.99
CA ASP A 63 -2.16 -15.21 30.24
C ASP A 63 -2.31 -16.68 30.64
N GLU A 64 -1.78 -17.05 31.80
CA GLU A 64 -1.82 -18.40 32.34
C GLU A 64 -3.25 -18.93 32.56
N ASN A 65 -4.22 -18.05 32.74
CA ASN A 65 -5.64 -18.37 32.88
C ASN A 65 -6.38 -18.45 31.54
N GLY A 66 -5.68 -18.16 30.43
CA GLY A 66 -6.25 -18.08 29.08
C GLY A 66 -6.94 -16.75 28.77
N GLU A 67 -6.85 -15.76 29.66
CA GLU A 67 -7.43 -14.44 29.43
C GLU A 67 -6.61 -13.62 28.43
N LEU A 68 -7.32 -12.98 27.48
CA LEU A 68 -6.71 -12.15 26.46
C LEU A 68 -6.16 -10.86 27.06
N TYR A 69 -4.95 -10.48 26.64
CA TYR A 69 -4.39 -9.16 26.91
C TYR A 69 -3.57 -8.66 25.73
N TYR A 70 -3.34 -7.36 25.71
CA TYR A 70 -2.50 -6.69 24.72
C TYR A 70 -1.21 -6.21 25.36
N GLU A 71 -0.09 -6.39 24.69
CA GLU A 71 1.20 -5.85 25.10
C GLU A 71 1.65 -4.85 24.05
N TYR A 72 1.84 -3.60 24.46
CA TYR A 72 2.24 -2.52 23.60
C TYR A 72 3.64 -2.01 23.96
N GLN A 73 4.51 -1.92 22.94
CA GLN A 73 5.85 -1.38 23.09
C GLN A 73 5.81 0.12 22.79
N THR A 74 5.97 0.95 23.82
CA THR A 74 5.95 2.41 23.71
C THR A 74 7.22 2.95 23.07
N SER A 75 7.13 4.11 22.40
CA SER A 75 8.28 4.92 22.00
C SER A 75 8.46 6.11 22.93
N GLN A 76 9.64 6.74 22.90
CA GLN A 76 9.91 7.93 23.71
C GLN A 76 9.00 9.13 23.37
N ASP A 77 8.45 9.14 22.16
CA ASP A 77 7.60 10.22 21.64
C ASP A 77 6.11 10.06 21.97
N GLU A 78 5.68 8.89 22.49
CA GLU A 78 4.29 8.61 22.86
C GLU A 78 4.04 8.97 24.34
N ALA A 79 4.39 10.18 24.73
CA ALA A 79 4.47 10.62 26.14
C ALA A 79 3.11 10.77 26.87
N HIS A 80 1.97 10.53 26.23
CA HIS A 80 0.73 11.02 26.79
C HIS A 80 0.01 10.09 27.77
N THR A 81 0.26 8.78 27.75
CA THR A 81 -0.55 7.86 28.57
C THR A 81 0.16 6.61 29.09
N MET A 82 1.40 6.36 28.69
CA MET A 82 2.07 5.08 28.97
C MET A 82 3.46 5.28 29.55
N ASN A 83 3.65 4.89 30.82
CA ASN A 83 4.95 4.87 31.46
C ASN A 83 5.57 3.46 31.32
N GLY A 84 6.72 3.38 30.65
CA GLY A 84 7.48 2.15 30.53
C GLY A 84 7.73 1.73 29.09
N SER A 85 8.69 0.84 28.88
CA SER A 85 9.05 0.32 27.56
C SER A 85 8.03 -0.68 26.99
N ARG A 86 7.26 -1.32 27.86
CA ARG A 86 6.17 -2.25 27.52
C ARG A 86 5.02 -2.04 28.48
N VAL A 87 3.82 -1.94 27.95
CA VAL A 87 2.60 -1.72 28.72
C VAL A 87 1.60 -2.83 28.41
N ARG A 88 1.07 -3.47 29.45
CA ARG A 88 -0.03 -4.42 29.35
C ARG A 88 -1.34 -3.64 29.37
N LEU A 89 -2.16 -3.81 28.33
CA LEU A 89 -3.49 -3.24 28.20
C LEU A 89 -4.54 -4.33 28.29
N GLN A 90 -5.64 -4.03 28.94
CA GLN A 90 -6.79 -4.93 29.02
C GLN A 90 -7.63 -4.82 27.73
N PRO A 91 -8.41 -5.85 27.38
CA PRO A 91 -9.33 -5.79 26.24
C PRO A 91 -10.34 -4.65 26.31
N SER A 92 -10.70 -4.19 27.52
CA SER A 92 -11.56 -3.03 27.75
C SER A 92 -10.93 -1.70 27.35
N ASP A 93 -9.60 -1.65 27.28
CA ASP A 93 -8.83 -0.43 27.03
C ASP A 93 -8.33 -0.31 25.60
N VAL A 94 -8.69 -1.29 24.74
CA VAL A 94 -8.25 -1.35 23.35
C VAL A 94 -9.43 -1.53 22.42
N LEU A 95 -9.62 -0.58 21.52
CA LEU A 95 -10.42 -0.80 20.32
C LEU A 95 -9.54 -1.55 19.31
N HIS A 96 -9.86 -2.81 19.08
CA HIS A 96 -9.16 -3.65 18.11
C HIS A 96 -10.12 -3.98 16.94
N VAL A 97 -9.74 -3.55 15.74
CA VAL A 97 -10.40 -3.92 14.47
C VAL A 97 -9.48 -4.90 13.74
N PRO A 98 -9.76 -6.20 13.76
CA PRO A 98 -8.97 -7.18 13.04
C PRO A 98 -9.42 -7.29 11.58
N GLY A 99 -8.46 -7.48 10.66
CA GLY A 99 -8.72 -7.90 9.29
C GLY A 99 -9.02 -9.40 9.20
N LEU A 100 -8.87 -9.95 7.99
CA LEU A 100 -8.96 -11.39 7.78
C LEU A 100 -7.79 -12.08 8.49
N GLY A 101 -8.09 -13.08 9.31
CA GLY A 101 -7.09 -13.82 10.07
C GLY A 101 -7.48 -15.29 10.23
N PHE A 102 -6.56 -16.07 10.77
CA PHE A 102 -6.72 -17.50 10.97
C PHE A 102 -7.52 -17.83 12.25
N ASP A 103 -7.21 -17.14 13.34
CA ASP A 103 -7.70 -17.45 14.69
C ASP A 103 -8.92 -16.60 15.11
N GLY A 104 -9.33 -15.65 14.27
CA GLY A 104 -10.39 -14.69 14.58
C GLY A 104 -9.99 -13.60 15.58
N LEU A 105 -8.74 -13.56 16.02
CA LEU A 105 -8.21 -12.57 16.96
C LEU A 105 -7.30 -11.56 16.26
N VAL A 106 -6.36 -12.07 15.45
CA VAL A 106 -5.35 -11.26 14.77
C VAL A 106 -5.51 -11.41 13.27
N GLY A 107 -5.59 -10.29 12.55
CA GLY A 107 -5.62 -10.27 11.10
C GLY A 107 -4.25 -10.47 10.47
N TYR A 108 -4.20 -11.08 9.29
CA TYR A 108 -2.99 -11.16 8.47
C TYR A 108 -2.68 -9.82 7.84
N SER A 109 -1.38 -9.48 7.76
CA SER A 109 -0.95 -8.35 6.93
C SER A 109 -1.21 -8.66 5.45
N PRO A 110 -2.01 -7.85 4.74
CA PRO A 110 -2.21 -8.00 3.30
C PRO A 110 -0.89 -7.90 2.53
N ILE A 111 0.03 -7.05 2.99
CA ILE A 111 1.36 -6.89 2.39
C ILE A 111 2.19 -8.17 2.54
N ALA A 112 2.21 -8.76 3.74
CA ALA A 112 2.93 -10.02 3.98
C ALA A 112 2.35 -11.19 3.17
N MET A 113 1.03 -11.26 3.03
CA MET A 113 0.35 -12.28 2.22
C MET A 113 0.63 -12.12 0.73
N ALA A 114 0.77 -10.90 0.24
CA ALA A 114 1.02 -10.58 -1.16
C ALA A 114 2.51 -10.30 -1.48
N LYS A 115 3.42 -10.67 -0.58
CA LYS A 115 4.86 -10.33 -0.68
C LYS A 115 5.49 -10.68 -2.03
N ASN A 116 5.10 -11.80 -2.65
CA ASN A 116 5.64 -12.24 -3.92
C ASN A 116 5.17 -11.36 -5.09
N ALA A 117 3.89 -10.95 -5.11
CA ALA A 117 3.36 -10.04 -6.13
C ALA A 117 3.99 -8.65 -6.00
N ILE A 118 4.13 -8.15 -4.77
CA ILE A 118 4.78 -6.87 -4.49
C ILE A 118 6.28 -6.94 -4.84
N GLY A 119 6.97 -8.01 -4.45
CA GLY A 119 8.37 -8.22 -4.79
C GLY A 119 8.62 -8.28 -6.30
N MET A 120 7.74 -8.93 -7.05
CA MET A 120 7.80 -8.95 -8.52
C MET A 120 7.61 -7.54 -9.10
N ALA A 121 6.67 -6.75 -8.59
CA ALA A 121 6.45 -5.39 -9.05
C ALA A 121 7.68 -4.51 -8.80
N ILE A 122 8.31 -4.59 -7.63
CA ILE A 122 9.55 -3.89 -7.29
C ILE A 122 10.69 -4.32 -8.21
N ALA A 123 10.87 -5.62 -8.42
CA ALA A 123 11.91 -6.14 -9.33
C ALA A 123 11.72 -5.67 -10.76
N CYS A 124 10.47 -5.61 -11.26
CA CYS A 124 10.15 -5.05 -12.57
C CYS A 124 10.49 -3.56 -12.66
N GLU A 125 10.21 -2.81 -11.60
CA GLU A 125 10.53 -1.38 -11.54
C GLU A 125 12.05 -1.14 -11.55
N GLU A 126 12.81 -1.87 -10.74
CA GLU A 126 14.28 -1.80 -10.70
C GLU A 126 14.91 -2.20 -12.05
N TYR A 127 14.40 -3.26 -12.67
CA TYR A 127 14.85 -3.69 -13.98
C TYR A 127 14.62 -2.59 -15.02
N GLY A 128 13.41 -2.01 -15.06
CA GLY A 128 13.09 -0.91 -15.96
C GLY A 128 13.96 0.31 -15.73
N ALA A 129 14.18 0.70 -14.48
CA ALA A 129 15.04 1.83 -14.13
C ALA A 129 16.49 1.62 -14.61
N LYS A 130 17.06 0.44 -14.36
CA LYS A 130 18.41 0.09 -14.83
C LYS A 130 18.48 0.03 -16.36
N PHE A 131 17.48 -0.55 -16.98
CA PHE A 131 17.40 -0.66 -18.44
C PHE A 131 17.40 0.72 -19.11
N PHE A 132 16.59 1.66 -18.64
CA PHE A 132 16.54 3.01 -19.18
C PHE A 132 17.78 3.85 -18.80
N ALA A 133 18.31 3.71 -17.58
CA ALA A 133 19.50 4.43 -17.15
C ALA A 133 20.75 4.04 -17.94
N ASN A 134 20.86 2.77 -18.31
CA ASN A 134 21.99 2.26 -19.12
C ASN A 134 21.79 2.45 -20.63
N GLY A 135 20.79 3.24 -21.05
CA GLY A 135 20.55 3.56 -22.46
C GLY A 135 19.84 2.46 -23.23
N ALA A 136 19.15 1.56 -22.53
CA ALA A 136 18.40 0.45 -23.13
C ALA A 136 19.28 -0.43 -24.06
N THR A 137 18.73 -1.20 -24.94
CA THR A 137 19.47 -1.87 -26.02
C THR A 137 20.24 -0.83 -26.86
N PRO A 138 21.46 -1.13 -27.33
CA PRO A 138 22.09 -0.25 -28.32
C PRO A 138 21.10 -0.01 -29.44
N GLY A 139 20.87 1.24 -29.83
CA GLY A 139 19.91 1.62 -30.87
C GLY A 139 20.16 0.95 -32.22
N GLY A 140 21.35 0.33 -32.36
CA GLY A 140 21.76 -0.44 -33.50
C GLY A 140 23.17 -0.98 -33.38
N ILE A 141 23.53 -1.81 -34.33
CA ILE A 141 24.87 -2.35 -34.51
C ILE A 141 25.53 -1.59 -35.66
N LEU A 142 26.74 -1.09 -35.38
CA LEU A 142 27.60 -0.51 -36.42
C LEU A 142 28.59 -1.58 -36.90
N GLU A 143 28.45 -2.04 -38.12
CA GLU A 143 29.29 -3.07 -38.72
C GLU A 143 30.32 -2.43 -39.61
N HIS A 144 31.57 -2.90 -39.52
CA HIS A 144 32.68 -2.49 -40.40
C HIS A 144 33.24 -3.74 -41.10
N PRO A 145 33.52 -3.68 -42.43
CA PRO A 145 33.99 -4.86 -43.20
C PRO A 145 35.41 -5.29 -42.86
N GLY A 146 36.18 -4.45 -42.19
CA GLY A 146 37.52 -4.73 -41.71
C GLY A 146 37.67 -4.65 -40.21
N VAL A 147 38.93 -4.61 -39.72
CA VAL A 147 39.23 -4.49 -38.29
C VAL A 147 39.18 -3.05 -37.84
N VAL A 148 38.35 -2.71 -36.90
CA VAL A 148 38.32 -1.41 -36.26
C VAL A 148 39.44 -1.37 -35.22
N LYS A 149 40.44 -0.50 -35.45
CA LYS A 149 41.60 -0.38 -34.55
C LYS A 149 41.26 0.14 -33.13
N ASP A 150 40.26 1.00 -33.05
CA ASP A 150 39.81 1.62 -31.81
C ASP A 150 38.24 1.64 -31.79
N PRO A 151 37.61 0.55 -31.33
CA PRO A 151 36.16 0.46 -31.28
C PRO A 151 35.53 1.45 -30.28
N GLU A 152 36.27 1.81 -29.21
CA GLU A 152 35.74 2.74 -28.19
C GLU A 152 35.63 4.15 -28.76
N ARG A 153 36.66 4.62 -29.47
CA ARG A 153 36.63 5.93 -30.10
C ARG A 153 35.50 6.04 -31.13
N VAL A 154 35.25 4.98 -31.89
CA VAL A 154 34.13 4.96 -32.86
C VAL A 154 32.77 5.03 -32.12
N ARG A 155 32.63 4.30 -31.02
CA ARG A 155 31.42 4.33 -30.19
C ARG A 155 31.21 5.70 -29.55
N GLU A 156 32.23 6.31 -29.00
CA GLU A 156 32.16 7.65 -28.41
C GLU A 156 31.82 8.72 -29.44
N SER A 157 32.46 8.68 -30.62
CA SER A 157 32.14 9.56 -31.73
C SER A 157 30.69 9.42 -32.21
N TRP A 158 30.20 8.18 -32.32
CA TRP A 158 28.84 7.89 -32.66
C TRP A 158 27.84 8.43 -31.61
N ASN A 159 28.10 8.16 -30.34
CA ASN A 159 27.24 8.61 -29.24
C ASN A 159 27.23 10.14 -29.13
N SER A 160 28.36 10.80 -29.33
CA SER A 160 28.41 12.28 -29.30
C SER A 160 27.69 12.92 -30.48
N ALA A 161 27.71 12.28 -31.65
CA ALA A 161 27.05 12.79 -32.87
C ALA A 161 25.54 12.52 -32.89
N PHE A 162 25.10 11.36 -32.39
CA PHE A 162 23.72 10.85 -32.54
C PHE A 162 23.04 10.50 -31.23
N GLY A 163 23.75 10.46 -30.09
CA GLY A 163 23.17 10.21 -28.76
C GLY A 163 22.47 11.45 -28.21
N GLY A 164 21.44 11.20 -27.37
CA GLY A 164 20.67 12.22 -26.68
C GLY A 164 19.52 12.83 -27.50
N SER A 165 18.55 13.40 -26.79
CA SER A 165 17.31 13.96 -27.36
C SER A 165 17.56 15.15 -28.31
N SER A 166 18.64 15.90 -28.10
CA SER A 166 19.04 17.05 -28.95
C SER A 166 19.58 16.64 -30.31
N ASN A 167 19.97 15.39 -30.52
CA ASN A 167 20.53 14.86 -31.74
C ASN A 167 19.52 13.96 -32.52
N ALA A 168 18.29 13.92 -32.06
CA ALA A 168 17.24 13.17 -32.73
C ALA A 168 17.04 13.69 -34.18
N ASN A 169 16.86 12.76 -35.14
CA ASN A 169 16.62 13.03 -36.57
C ASN A 169 17.84 13.57 -37.37
N LYS A 170 19.06 13.49 -36.87
CA LYS A 170 20.25 13.78 -37.67
C LYS A 170 20.53 12.66 -38.66
N VAL A 171 20.95 13.03 -39.86
CA VAL A 171 21.36 12.07 -40.90
C VAL A 171 22.77 11.56 -40.55
N ALA A 172 22.93 10.25 -40.45
CA ALA A 172 24.23 9.61 -40.29
C ALA A 172 24.87 9.36 -41.66
N VAL A 173 26.13 9.75 -41.83
CA VAL A 173 26.96 9.41 -42.98
C VAL A 173 27.92 8.31 -42.55
N LEU A 174 27.88 7.17 -43.21
CA LEU A 174 28.72 6.01 -42.92
C LEU A 174 29.80 5.92 -44.01
N GLU A 175 31.06 5.84 -43.57
CA GLU A 175 32.22 5.76 -44.45
C GLU A 175 32.77 4.32 -44.47
N GLU A 176 33.69 4.06 -45.42
CA GLU A 176 34.47 2.81 -45.54
C GLU A 176 33.61 1.51 -45.53
N GLY A 177 32.40 1.57 -46.07
CA GLY A 177 31.53 0.39 -46.14
C GLY A 177 30.88 -0.03 -44.83
N MET A 178 30.91 0.84 -43.81
CA MET A 178 30.16 0.63 -42.58
C MET A 178 28.67 0.51 -42.84
N LYS A 179 28.01 -0.33 -42.07
CA LYS A 179 26.55 -0.50 -42.10
C LYS A 179 26.01 -0.28 -40.69
N TYR A 180 24.87 0.39 -40.62
CA TYR A 180 24.10 0.51 -39.38
C TYR A 180 22.86 -0.34 -39.47
N THR A 181 22.73 -1.29 -38.57
CA THR A 181 21.53 -2.13 -38.44
C THR A 181 20.79 -1.73 -37.17
N PRO A 182 19.63 -1.07 -37.29
CA PRO A 182 18.86 -0.71 -36.10
C PRO A 182 18.35 -2.00 -35.42
N ILE A 183 18.48 -2.04 -34.10
CA ILE A 183 17.86 -3.09 -33.27
C ILE A 183 16.47 -2.60 -32.93
N SER A 184 15.44 -3.28 -33.45
CA SER A 184 14.05 -3.02 -33.08
C SER A 184 13.79 -3.43 -31.63
N ILE A 185 12.73 -2.91 -31.01
CA ILE A 185 12.25 -3.34 -29.69
C ILE A 185 12.11 -4.87 -29.73
N SER A 186 12.86 -5.54 -28.84
CA SER A 186 12.80 -7.00 -28.77
C SER A 186 11.45 -7.46 -28.22
N PRO A 187 11.02 -8.69 -28.54
CA PRO A 187 9.83 -9.28 -27.95
C PRO A 187 9.85 -9.25 -26.40
N GLU A 188 11.02 -9.39 -25.80
CA GLU A 188 11.20 -9.31 -24.36
C GLU A 188 10.88 -7.91 -23.80
N GLN A 189 11.19 -6.86 -24.53
CA GLN A 189 10.87 -5.48 -24.15
C GLN A 189 9.36 -5.22 -24.19
N ALA A 190 8.68 -5.70 -25.24
CA ALA A 190 7.23 -5.62 -25.33
C ALA A 190 6.56 -6.41 -24.20
N GLN A 191 7.05 -7.60 -23.88
CA GLN A 191 6.56 -8.43 -22.80
C GLN A 191 6.82 -7.80 -21.41
N PHE A 192 7.91 -7.06 -21.25
CA PHE A 192 8.17 -6.30 -20.03
C PHE A 192 7.08 -5.26 -19.75
N LEU A 193 6.63 -4.50 -20.76
CA LEU A 193 5.55 -3.53 -20.60
C LEU A 193 4.23 -4.20 -20.21
N GLU A 194 3.91 -5.33 -20.84
CA GLU A 194 2.72 -6.12 -20.47
C GLU A 194 2.82 -6.67 -19.04
N THR A 195 3.99 -7.10 -18.62
CA THR A 195 4.24 -7.55 -17.24
C THR A 195 4.00 -6.41 -16.24
N ARG A 196 4.47 -5.19 -16.52
CA ARG A 196 4.20 -4.03 -15.66
C ARG A 196 2.71 -3.71 -15.55
N LYS A 197 1.98 -3.75 -16.65
CA LYS A 197 0.52 -3.57 -16.64
C LYS A 197 -0.18 -4.66 -15.84
N PHE A 198 0.27 -5.90 -15.96
CA PHE A 198 -0.25 -7.00 -15.16
C PHE A 198 -0.02 -6.78 -13.67
N GLN A 199 1.15 -6.27 -13.25
CA GLN A 199 1.46 -6.00 -11.85
C GLN A 199 0.54 -4.93 -11.24
N ILE A 200 0.11 -3.92 -11.98
CA ILE A 200 -0.88 -2.94 -11.51
C ILE A 200 -2.18 -3.66 -11.10
N ASN A 201 -2.67 -4.55 -11.95
CA ASN A 201 -3.88 -5.33 -11.67
C ASN A 201 -3.70 -6.30 -10.51
N GLU A 202 -2.53 -6.92 -10.36
CA GLU A 202 -2.22 -7.80 -9.23
C GLU A 202 -2.26 -7.04 -7.91
N ILE A 203 -1.65 -5.84 -7.83
CA ILE A 203 -1.69 -5.01 -6.63
C ILE A 203 -3.12 -4.54 -6.33
N ALA A 204 -3.87 -4.10 -7.34
CA ALA A 204 -5.27 -3.71 -7.19
C ALA A 204 -6.15 -4.84 -6.63
N ARG A 205 -5.92 -6.10 -7.04
CA ARG A 205 -6.64 -7.28 -6.54
C ARG A 205 -6.40 -7.55 -5.05
N ILE A 206 -5.20 -7.26 -4.52
CA ILE A 206 -4.89 -7.43 -3.09
C ILE A 206 -5.90 -6.67 -2.23
N PHE A 207 -6.24 -5.45 -2.66
CA PHE A 207 -7.14 -4.55 -1.95
C PHE A 207 -8.57 -4.57 -2.52
N ARG A 208 -8.84 -5.39 -3.54
CA ARG A 208 -10.13 -5.44 -4.26
C ARG A 208 -10.57 -4.08 -4.79
N ILE A 209 -9.63 -3.30 -5.30
CA ILE A 209 -9.90 -2.00 -5.91
C ILE A 209 -10.03 -2.17 -7.42
N PRO A 210 -11.13 -1.71 -8.04
CA PRO A 210 -11.27 -1.72 -9.50
C PRO A 210 -10.16 -0.87 -10.15
N PRO A 211 -9.54 -1.33 -11.25
CA PRO A 211 -8.42 -0.63 -11.89
C PRO A 211 -8.72 0.82 -12.27
N HIS A 212 -9.95 1.14 -12.68
CA HIS A 212 -10.32 2.52 -13.02
C HIS A 212 -10.20 3.50 -11.85
N MET A 213 -10.34 3.04 -10.59
CA MET A 213 -10.20 3.89 -9.40
C MET A 213 -8.74 4.27 -9.11
N ILE A 214 -7.78 3.55 -9.67
CA ILE A 214 -6.35 3.87 -9.61
C ILE A 214 -5.82 4.46 -10.93
N GLY A 215 -6.72 4.89 -11.82
CA GLY A 215 -6.39 5.56 -13.07
C GLY A 215 -6.09 4.64 -14.24
N ASP A 216 -6.23 3.33 -14.12
CA ASP A 216 -6.12 2.39 -15.23
C ASP A 216 -7.47 2.25 -15.94
N LEU A 217 -7.60 2.95 -17.09
CA LEU A 217 -8.82 2.98 -17.89
C LEU A 217 -8.77 2.08 -19.12
N GLU A 218 -7.73 1.28 -19.29
CA GLU A 218 -7.50 0.52 -20.54
C GLU A 218 -8.68 -0.40 -20.92
N LYS A 219 -9.37 -0.97 -19.91
CA LYS A 219 -10.51 -1.87 -20.11
C LYS A 219 -11.83 -1.29 -19.62
N SER A 220 -11.89 0.03 -19.45
CA SER A 220 -13.05 0.70 -18.85
C SER A 220 -13.96 1.29 -19.93
N SER A 221 -15.28 1.11 -19.78
CA SER A 221 -16.32 1.83 -20.49
C SER A 221 -17.22 2.56 -19.49
N PHE A 222 -17.92 3.60 -19.90
CA PHE A 222 -18.78 4.37 -18.99
C PHE A 222 -19.81 3.49 -18.25
N SER A 223 -20.44 2.54 -18.92
CA SER A 223 -21.40 1.62 -18.31
C SER A 223 -20.75 0.66 -17.31
N ASN A 224 -19.50 0.25 -17.54
CA ASN A 224 -18.78 -0.63 -16.65
C ASN A 224 -18.27 0.12 -15.40
N ILE A 225 -17.89 1.39 -15.53
CA ILE A 225 -17.38 2.19 -14.40
C ILE A 225 -18.44 2.37 -13.32
N GLU A 226 -19.68 2.69 -13.69
CA GLU A 226 -20.77 2.86 -12.74
C GLU A 226 -21.06 1.54 -11.99
N GLN A 227 -21.18 0.43 -12.72
CA GLN A 227 -21.40 -0.88 -12.14
C GLN A 227 -20.24 -1.29 -11.22
N GLN A 228 -19.00 -1.12 -11.65
CA GLN A 228 -17.82 -1.43 -10.84
C GLN A 228 -17.71 -0.55 -9.59
N SER A 229 -18.16 0.70 -9.65
CA SER A 229 -18.22 1.58 -8.49
C SER A 229 -19.23 1.11 -7.45
N LEU A 230 -20.38 0.65 -7.87
CA LEU A 230 -21.39 0.03 -6.98
C LEU A 230 -20.86 -1.28 -6.38
N GLU A 231 -20.21 -2.10 -7.17
CA GLU A 231 -19.59 -3.35 -6.71
C GLU A 231 -18.46 -3.09 -5.71
N PHE A 232 -17.68 -2.04 -5.89
CA PHE A 232 -16.65 -1.62 -4.93
C PHE A 232 -17.28 -1.30 -3.57
N VAL A 233 -18.35 -0.54 -3.53
CA VAL A 233 -19.07 -0.25 -2.29
C VAL A 233 -19.55 -1.54 -1.63
N LYS A 234 -20.24 -2.41 -2.39
CA LYS A 234 -20.89 -3.62 -1.87
C LYS A 234 -19.89 -4.71 -1.46
N TYR A 235 -18.84 -4.93 -2.24
CA TYR A 235 -17.94 -6.08 -2.05
C TYR A 235 -16.60 -5.72 -1.43
N THR A 236 -16.21 -4.46 -1.46
CA THR A 236 -14.93 -4.01 -0.88
C THR A 236 -15.14 -3.16 0.37
N LEU A 237 -15.97 -2.11 0.31
CA LEU A 237 -16.15 -1.22 1.46
C LEU A 237 -17.04 -1.83 2.54
N ASP A 238 -18.20 -2.39 2.18
CA ASP A 238 -19.19 -2.92 3.13
C ASP A 238 -18.59 -3.94 4.12
N PRO A 239 -17.78 -4.93 3.72
CA PRO A 239 -17.11 -5.82 4.66
C PRO A 239 -16.17 -5.10 5.66
N TRP A 240 -15.53 -4.00 5.25
CA TRP A 240 -14.72 -3.19 6.15
C TRP A 240 -15.59 -2.40 7.12
N VAL A 241 -16.67 -1.78 6.64
CA VAL A 241 -17.63 -1.05 7.46
C VAL A 241 -18.21 -1.95 8.54
N CYS A 242 -18.68 -3.16 8.18
CA CYS A 242 -19.18 -4.15 9.13
C CYS A 242 -18.15 -4.50 10.22
N ARG A 243 -16.87 -4.67 9.86
CA ARG A 243 -15.81 -4.95 10.84
C ARG A 243 -15.64 -3.78 11.82
N TRP A 244 -15.67 -2.57 11.32
CA TRP A 244 -15.58 -1.36 12.12
C TRP A 244 -16.76 -1.22 13.08
N GLU A 245 -17.97 -1.30 12.57
CA GLU A 245 -19.20 -1.18 13.35
C GLU A 245 -19.24 -2.20 14.48
N GLN A 246 -19.01 -3.47 14.17
CA GLN A 246 -19.01 -4.53 15.17
C GLN A 246 -17.89 -4.40 16.19
N SER A 247 -16.70 -3.97 15.78
CA SER A 247 -15.57 -3.75 16.71
C SER A 247 -15.84 -2.56 17.63
N MET A 248 -16.35 -1.45 17.10
CA MET A 248 -16.74 -0.28 17.88
C MET A 248 -17.88 -0.62 18.86
N GLN A 249 -18.91 -1.30 18.38
CA GLN A 249 -20.03 -1.74 19.23
C GLN A 249 -19.56 -2.63 20.37
N ARG A 250 -18.62 -3.55 20.09
CA ARG A 250 -18.06 -4.44 21.10
C ARG A 250 -17.25 -3.69 22.17
N ALA A 251 -16.42 -2.72 21.74
CA ALA A 251 -15.43 -2.08 22.60
C ALA A 251 -15.94 -0.83 23.33
N LEU A 252 -16.84 -0.08 22.69
CA LEU A 252 -17.24 1.26 23.16
C LEU A 252 -18.58 1.31 23.85
N LEU A 253 -19.52 0.39 23.54
CA LEU A 253 -20.84 0.35 24.16
C LEU A 253 -20.88 -0.64 25.35
N SER A 254 -21.50 -0.23 26.43
CA SER A 254 -21.84 -1.11 27.56
C SER A 254 -22.93 -2.12 27.18
N PRO A 255 -23.12 -3.21 27.94
CA PRO A 255 -24.18 -4.19 27.67
C PRO A 255 -25.58 -3.59 27.61
N ASP A 256 -25.87 -2.55 28.38
CA ASP A 256 -27.17 -1.89 28.37
C ASP A 256 -27.34 -0.95 27.18
N GLU A 257 -26.27 -0.23 26.79
CA GLU A 257 -26.29 0.62 25.61
C GLU A 257 -26.47 -0.19 24.32
N LYS A 258 -25.88 -1.38 24.22
CA LYS A 258 -26.03 -2.29 23.06
C LYS A 258 -27.46 -2.71 22.78
N LYS A 259 -28.39 -2.58 23.75
CA LYS A 259 -29.81 -2.88 23.55
C LYS A 259 -30.52 -1.77 22.76
N ASN A 260 -30.01 -0.55 22.82
CA ASN A 260 -30.70 0.63 22.30
C ASN A 260 -29.90 1.37 21.21
N TYR A 261 -28.60 1.08 21.10
CA TYR A 261 -27.69 1.76 20.18
C TYR A 261 -26.90 0.77 19.32
N PHE A 262 -26.62 1.18 18.10
CA PHE A 262 -25.75 0.48 17.15
C PHE A 262 -24.98 1.53 16.33
N PHE A 263 -23.88 1.13 15.75
CA PHE A 263 -23.08 1.97 14.84
C PHE A 263 -23.49 1.76 13.40
#